data_4c216fd6bd41e73186091c567c3731f4
#
_entry.id   4c216fd6bd41e73186091c567c3731f4
#
_cell.length_a   1.000
_cell.length_b   1.000
_cell.length_c   1.000
_cell.angle_alpha   90.00
_cell.angle_beta   90.00
_cell.angle_gamma   90.00
#
_symmetry.space_group_name_H-M   'P 1'
#
loop_
_entity.id
_entity.type
_entity.pdbx_description
1 polymer ?
#
loop_
_entity_poly.entity_id
_entity_poly.type
_entity_poly.pdbx_seq_one_letter_code
_entity_poly.pdbx_strand_id
1 'polypeptide(L)'
;MKKTGLIFCLLPLTLSLFGWGGGHTDHAQLVLQYLPREISSRWSPADQKTFRNRWAHSPDSSARIGEEILRMIGPDSVRVLNECGIQTYYKFHLESGRAAAFLLLVRAFREKNDPAALFFSGVLLHSLADTSAFNHGPLIHFLTYTRYGHVRYPKLKLDLSNMRGNSVFKEKLAARLAGFHPDGGQKSLRETLLSLMLEEIDSNAFMCAREDRLVSTRPDGSPSDAALDAMADVAAYQTRIGVNAICAAWRLARSGEDAGLSASDLEIRAYRKLPKEKRKLSLYSEYERRKGEKIARRDPRTDAVYAGLFNTGKSSPETKKIGLVCEATYAMDQAFLGFGSKFILAMIGRTLQNSGMEVEAIPLFDLRTRKLSPTTLPLVILCTGGGAPGFAVRTLKTYVEQGGRILVIGGRSDLNLTGLAPFCSRKPDSAIPVTSTYGKAHEKLIGQMRIIPAGPLARHFPEKSYSFRANPNTANGWNKPFSCLAIRTDDPAVLPLFELNNGTEQFCIAAAFQSGKQIRGAYLPQYLLMPFLFSNDTEMPDWSRPVLDSFSRTFLLPLVRRMIP
;
A
#
# COMPACT_ATOMS: atom_id res chain seq x y z
N MET A 1 29.47 52.51 12.60
CA MET A 1 28.13 51.97 12.35
C MET A 1 28.26 50.58 11.77
N LYS A 2 28.14 49.54 12.58
CA LYS A 2 28.18 48.14 12.15
C LYS A 2 26.72 47.66 11.94
N LYS A 3 26.36 47.32 10.71
CA LYS A 3 25.08 46.72 10.37
C LYS A 3 25.16 45.24 10.69
N THR A 4 24.50 44.83 11.76
CA THR A 4 24.27 43.43 12.11
C THR A 4 23.14 42.93 11.23
N GLY A 5 23.48 42.11 10.21
CA GLY A 5 22.51 41.42 9.39
C GLY A 5 21.90 40.25 10.16
N LEU A 6 20.62 40.36 10.44
CA LEU A 6 19.80 39.26 11.00
C LEU A 6 19.54 38.27 9.87
N ILE A 7 20.27 37.16 9.86
CA ILE A 7 19.99 36.02 8.98
C ILE A 7 18.79 35.29 9.59
N PHE A 8 17.60 35.56 9.05
CA PHE A 8 16.44 34.69 9.24
C PHE A 8 16.71 33.39 8.51
N CYS A 9 17.10 32.34 9.24
CA CYS A 9 16.98 30.99 8.78
C CYS A 9 15.49 30.65 8.63
N LEU A 10 14.96 30.89 7.45
CA LEU A 10 13.72 30.26 7.00
C LEU A 10 13.98 28.75 6.89
N LEU A 11 13.80 28.04 8.00
CA LEU A 11 13.54 26.62 7.96
C LEU A 11 12.30 26.43 7.05
N PRO A 12 12.40 25.68 5.97
CA PRO A 12 11.21 25.30 5.22
C PRO A 12 10.33 24.48 6.17
N LEU A 13 9.22 25.05 6.58
CA LEU A 13 8.06 24.31 7.05
C LEU A 13 7.55 23.50 5.86
N THR A 14 8.26 22.43 5.52
CA THR A 14 7.68 21.32 4.79
C THR A 14 6.72 20.67 5.75
N LEU A 15 5.49 21.17 5.77
CA LEU A 15 4.37 20.49 6.34
C LEU A 15 4.36 19.09 5.71
N SER A 16 4.70 18.08 6.51
CA SER A 16 4.58 16.68 6.18
C SER A 16 3.09 16.42 5.94
N LEU A 17 2.68 16.41 4.67
CA LEU A 17 1.33 16.07 4.23
C LEU A 17 1.17 14.56 4.04
N PHE A 18 2.06 13.79 4.67
CA PHE A 18 2.13 12.34 4.57
C PHE A 18 1.82 11.69 5.89
N GLY A 19 1.13 10.60 5.78
CA GLY A 19 0.85 9.78 6.94
C GLY A 19 -0.20 10.38 7.88
N TRP A 20 -0.17 9.91 9.07
CA TRP A 20 -1.09 10.24 10.14
C TRP A 20 -0.76 11.58 10.85
N GLY A 21 -0.12 12.52 10.21
CA GLY A 21 0.19 13.86 10.71
C GLY A 21 0.08 14.05 12.24
N GLY A 22 -1.03 14.64 12.70
CA GLY A 22 -1.33 14.75 14.13
C GLY A 22 -1.60 13.43 14.83
N GLY A 23 -2.00 12.37 14.11
CA GLY A 23 -2.32 11.06 14.67
C GLY A 23 -1.13 10.36 15.30
N HIS A 24 0.06 10.48 14.74
CA HIS A 24 1.29 9.93 15.34
C HIS A 24 1.62 10.57 16.69
N THR A 25 1.39 11.89 16.84
CA THR A 25 1.56 12.57 18.13
C THR A 25 0.60 11.98 19.18
N ASP A 26 -0.67 11.81 18.83
CA ASP A 26 -1.68 11.30 19.77
C ASP A 26 -1.45 9.83 20.08
N HIS A 27 -1.07 9.04 19.10
CA HIS A 27 -0.70 7.65 19.33
C HIS A 27 0.53 7.51 20.22
N ALA A 28 1.57 8.31 19.98
CA ALA A 28 2.74 8.33 20.86
C ALA A 28 2.39 8.77 22.30
N GLN A 29 1.45 9.72 22.44
CA GLN A 29 0.94 10.10 23.76
C GLN A 29 0.21 8.95 24.46
N LEU A 30 -0.64 8.21 23.74
CA LEU A 30 -1.30 7.02 24.28
C LEU A 30 -0.30 5.96 24.71
N VAL A 31 0.69 5.66 23.86
CA VAL A 31 1.74 4.69 24.21
C VAL A 31 2.47 5.10 25.49
N LEU A 32 2.87 6.36 25.63
CA LEU A 32 3.53 6.84 26.85
C LEU A 32 2.68 6.65 28.12
N GLN A 33 1.35 6.78 28.02
CA GLN A 33 0.44 6.58 29.17
C GLN A 33 0.37 5.12 29.64
N TYR A 34 0.58 4.18 28.73
CA TYR A 34 0.51 2.74 29.02
C TYR A 34 1.88 2.08 29.22
N LEU A 35 2.99 2.80 28.96
CA LEU A 35 4.32 2.27 29.27
C LEU A 35 4.52 2.12 30.79
N PRO A 36 5.13 1.00 31.25
CA PRO A 36 5.54 0.84 32.64
C PRO A 36 6.41 2.01 33.12
N ARG A 37 6.24 2.39 34.39
CA ARG A 37 7.02 3.50 34.97
C ARG A 37 8.52 3.29 34.87
N GLU A 38 9.00 2.05 34.98
CA GLU A 38 10.44 1.70 34.85
C GLU A 38 11.04 2.03 33.48
N ILE A 39 10.20 2.19 32.45
CA ILE A 39 10.61 2.62 31.11
C ILE A 39 10.37 4.13 30.97
N SER A 40 9.13 4.57 31.20
CA SER A 40 8.74 5.96 30.94
C SER A 40 9.43 6.98 31.84
N SER A 41 9.82 6.61 33.08
CA SER A 41 10.57 7.50 33.99
C SER A 41 12.03 7.76 33.57
N ARG A 42 12.56 7.00 32.63
CA ARG A 42 13.90 7.23 32.05
C ARG A 42 13.92 8.45 31.15
N TRP A 43 12.78 8.86 30.66
CA TRP A 43 12.63 9.99 29.73
C TRP A 43 12.04 11.20 30.44
N SER A 44 12.80 12.29 30.45
CA SER A 44 12.34 13.57 31.00
C SER A 44 11.08 14.07 30.26
N PRO A 45 10.33 15.02 30.81
CA PRO A 45 9.21 15.64 30.08
C PRO A 45 9.62 16.24 28.71
N ALA A 46 10.85 16.75 28.58
CA ALA A 46 11.40 17.25 27.32
C ALA A 46 11.65 16.13 26.32
N ASP A 47 12.18 14.98 26.79
CA ASP A 47 12.39 13.79 25.96
C ASP A 47 11.06 13.22 25.49
N GLN A 48 10.05 13.11 26.35
CA GLN A 48 8.71 12.65 25.99
C GLN A 48 8.05 13.58 24.97
N LYS A 49 8.29 14.89 25.07
CA LYS A 49 7.85 15.85 24.04
C LYS A 49 8.57 15.62 22.71
N THR A 50 9.88 15.38 22.74
CA THR A 50 10.67 15.05 21.55
C THR A 50 10.23 13.74 20.92
N PHE A 51 9.96 12.71 21.71
CA PHE A 51 9.41 11.43 21.26
C PHE A 51 8.13 11.62 20.46
N ARG A 52 7.15 12.35 21.02
CA ARG A 52 5.86 12.59 20.38
C ARG A 52 5.94 13.45 19.12
N ASN A 53 6.69 14.54 19.19
CA ASN A 53 6.62 15.60 18.18
C ASN A 53 7.71 15.49 17.11
N ARG A 54 8.75 14.68 17.33
CA ARG A 54 9.84 14.50 16.39
C ARG A 54 10.01 13.05 15.97
N TRP A 55 10.30 12.15 16.90
CA TRP A 55 10.69 10.78 16.54
C TRP A 55 9.55 9.94 16.00
N ALA A 56 8.34 10.11 16.56
CA ALA A 56 7.14 9.46 16.04
C ALA A 56 6.69 9.98 14.65
N HIS A 57 7.32 11.03 14.11
CA HIS A 57 7.05 11.56 12.77
C HIS A 57 8.22 11.40 11.80
N SER A 58 9.40 11.09 12.31
CA SER A 58 10.61 11.07 11.50
C SER A 58 10.54 10.16 10.27
N PRO A 59 9.92 8.97 10.34
CA PRO A 59 9.81 8.08 9.17
C PRO A 59 9.07 8.65 7.97
N ASP A 60 8.15 9.59 8.16
CA ASP A 60 7.49 10.28 7.05
C ASP A 60 8.46 11.10 6.17
N SER A 61 9.65 11.34 6.65
CA SER A 61 10.65 12.11 5.93
C SER A 61 11.50 11.22 5.01
N SER A 62 11.61 11.61 3.75
CA SER A 62 12.59 11.03 2.81
C SER A 62 14.03 11.51 3.04
N ALA A 63 14.23 12.41 4.00
CA ALA A 63 15.54 12.95 4.33
C ALA A 63 16.50 11.85 4.81
N ARG A 64 17.79 12.08 4.60
CA ARG A 64 18.84 11.25 5.19
C ARG A 64 18.85 11.41 6.71
N ILE A 65 19.20 10.33 7.40
CA ILE A 65 19.43 10.37 8.84
C ILE A 65 20.63 11.31 9.10
N GLY A 66 20.39 12.38 9.86
CA GLY A 66 21.38 13.43 10.08
C GLY A 66 22.55 12.97 10.94
N GLU A 67 23.72 13.62 10.78
CA GLU A 67 24.94 13.28 11.52
C GLU A 67 24.77 13.37 13.03
N GLU A 68 23.95 14.29 13.53
CA GLU A 68 23.62 14.40 14.95
C GLU A 68 23.03 13.09 15.47
N ILE A 69 22.10 12.49 14.72
CA ILE A 69 21.46 11.23 15.09
C ILE A 69 22.46 10.08 14.97
N LEU A 70 23.25 10.04 13.89
CA LEU A 70 24.27 9.00 13.72
C LEU A 70 25.30 9.00 14.86
N ARG A 71 25.68 10.18 15.35
CA ARG A 71 26.56 10.30 16.53
C ARG A 71 25.86 9.82 17.81
N MET A 72 24.61 10.20 18.00
CA MET A 72 23.81 9.84 19.16
C MET A 72 23.60 8.31 19.30
N ILE A 73 23.35 7.62 18.19
CA ILE A 73 23.09 6.18 18.19
C ILE A 73 24.36 5.32 18.22
N GLY A 74 25.53 5.93 17.95
CA GLY A 74 26.83 5.29 18.00
C GLY A 74 27.20 4.45 16.77
N PRO A 75 28.51 4.16 16.60
CA PRO A 75 29.06 3.57 15.38
C PRO A 75 28.52 2.17 15.07
N ASP A 76 28.28 1.36 16.07
CA ASP A 76 27.74 0.00 15.87
C ASP A 76 26.30 -0.01 15.36
N SER A 77 25.46 0.92 15.86
CA SER A 77 24.11 1.10 15.35
C SER A 77 24.13 1.63 13.92
N VAL A 78 25.03 2.58 13.63
CA VAL A 78 25.24 3.11 12.26
C VAL A 78 25.65 2.00 11.31
N ARG A 79 26.55 1.07 11.74
CA ARG A 79 26.94 -0.07 10.93
C ARG A 79 25.73 -0.96 10.58
N VAL A 80 24.88 -1.30 11.56
CA VAL A 80 23.66 -2.10 11.31
C VAL A 80 22.72 -1.39 10.35
N LEU A 81 22.47 -0.08 10.52
CA LEU A 81 21.63 0.68 9.61
C LEU A 81 22.17 0.67 8.17
N ASN A 82 23.47 0.86 7.99
CA ASN A 82 24.12 0.83 6.68
C ASN A 82 24.02 -0.55 6.02
N GLU A 83 24.28 -1.62 6.77
CA GLU A 83 24.18 -2.99 6.30
C GLU A 83 22.73 -3.34 5.88
N CYS A 84 21.74 -2.84 6.59
CA CYS A 84 20.32 -2.96 6.25
C CYS A 84 19.86 -1.98 5.15
N GLY A 85 20.75 -1.11 4.65
CA GLY A 85 20.41 -0.10 3.63
C GLY A 85 19.51 1.03 4.13
N ILE A 86 19.48 1.28 5.45
CA ILE A 86 18.64 2.29 6.10
C ILE A 86 19.44 3.59 6.20
N GLN A 87 19.39 4.41 5.15
CA GLN A 87 20.08 5.70 5.08
C GLN A 87 19.12 6.89 5.20
N THR A 88 17.81 6.67 5.07
CA THR A 88 16.76 7.67 5.18
C THR A 88 15.74 7.24 6.22
N TYR A 89 15.07 8.21 6.83
CA TYR A 89 14.01 7.93 7.81
C TYR A 89 12.87 7.08 7.21
N TYR A 90 12.50 7.33 5.95
CA TYR A 90 11.47 6.57 5.26
C TYR A 90 11.69 5.05 5.26
N LYS A 91 12.95 4.60 5.31
CA LYS A 91 13.27 3.16 5.31
C LYS A 91 12.81 2.42 6.57
N PHE A 92 12.46 3.14 7.62
CA PHE A 92 11.89 2.51 8.82
C PHE A 92 10.45 2.01 8.60
N HIS A 93 9.73 2.43 7.57
CA HIS A 93 8.43 1.85 7.21
C HIS A 93 8.52 0.39 6.74
N LEU A 94 9.66 0.00 6.17
CA LEU A 94 9.85 -1.35 5.67
C LEU A 94 9.97 -2.37 6.80
N GLU A 95 9.61 -3.62 6.53
CA GLU A 95 9.75 -4.72 7.49
C GLU A 95 11.17 -4.86 8.04
N SER A 96 12.19 -4.69 7.16
CA SER A 96 13.59 -4.70 7.57
C SER A 96 13.97 -3.49 8.43
N GLY A 97 13.39 -2.32 8.13
CA GLY A 97 13.57 -1.11 8.92
C GLY A 97 12.97 -1.21 10.30
N ARG A 98 11.77 -1.78 10.40
CA ARG A 98 11.07 -2.05 11.66
C ARG A 98 11.84 -3.04 12.52
N ALA A 99 12.34 -4.13 11.92
CA ALA A 99 13.15 -5.11 12.61
C ALA A 99 14.48 -4.53 13.08
N ALA A 100 15.16 -3.74 12.26
CA ALA A 100 16.40 -3.07 12.63
C ALA A 100 16.17 -2.05 13.76
N ALA A 101 15.10 -1.25 13.71
CA ALA A 101 14.75 -0.31 14.79
C ALA A 101 14.54 -1.04 16.11
N PHE A 102 13.85 -2.18 16.10
CA PHE A 102 13.65 -3.00 17.30
C PHE A 102 14.96 -3.57 17.85
N LEU A 103 15.79 -4.17 16.98
CA LEU A 103 17.08 -4.70 17.38
C LEU A 103 17.98 -3.63 18.03
N LEU A 104 17.99 -2.45 17.42
CA LEU A 104 18.77 -1.30 17.91
C LEU A 104 18.16 -0.70 19.19
N LEU A 105 16.86 -0.78 19.37
CA LEU A 105 16.18 -0.42 20.62
C LEU A 105 16.61 -1.35 21.78
N VAL A 106 16.64 -2.67 21.53
CA VAL A 106 17.15 -3.65 22.52
C VAL A 106 18.59 -3.32 22.92
N ARG A 107 19.44 -3.02 21.94
CA ARG A 107 20.82 -2.61 22.18
C ARG A 107 20.91 -1.31 22.99
N ALA A 108 20.17 -0.28 22.58
CA ALA A 108 20.18 1.02 23.26
C ALA A 108 19.75 0.90 24.73
N PHE A 109 18.75 0.08 25.04
CA PHE A 109 18.37 -0.20 26.43
C PHE A 109 19.46 -0.95 27.20
N ARG A 110 20.14 -1.92 26.57
CA ARG A 110 21.25 -2.69 27.18
C ARG A 110 22.44 -1.77 27.50
N GLU A 111 22.78 -0.90 26.60
CA GLU A 111 23.87 0.08 26.72
C GLU A 111 23.51 1.30 27.58
N LYS A 112 22.25 1.38 28.07
CA LYS A 112 21.72 2.52 28.82
C LYS A 112 21.82 3.85 28.05
N ASN A 113 21.77 3.77 26.72
CA ASN A 113 21.75 4.95 25.83
C ASN A 113 20.30 5.43 25.66
N ASP A 114 19.80 6.22 26.62
CA ASP A 114 18.42 6.68 26.63
C ASP A 114 18.04 7.55 25.42
N PRO A 115 18.89 8.46 24.91
CA PRO A 115 18.59 9.18 23.67
C PRO A 115 18.40 8.27 22.46
N ALA A 116 19.24 7.25 22.29
CA ALA A 116 19.09 6.26 21.22
C ALA A 116 17.84 5.40 21.42
N ALA A 117 17.56 4.98 22.66
CA ALA A 117 16.35 4.23 22.99
C ALA A 117 15.08 5.03 22.66
N LEU A 118 15.07 6.31 22.97
CA LEU A 118 13.98 7.22 22.65
C LEU A 118 13.76 7.35 21.14
N PHE A 119 14.84 7.52 20.38
CA PHE A 119 14.81 7.61 18.92
C PHE A 119 14.26 6.34 18.30
N PHE A 120 14.84 5.17 18.64
CA PHE A 120 14.40 3.90 18.08
C PHE A 120 12.99 3.51 18.50
N SER A 121 12.57 3.87 19.71
CA SER A 121 11.17 3.71 20.13
C SER A 121 10.22 4.53 19.27
N GLY A 122 10.57 5.78 18.95
CA GLY A 122 9.73 6.65 18.13
C GLY A 122 9.59 6.16 16.69
N VAL A 123 10.68 5.81 16.03
CA VAL A 123 10.63 5.32 14.64
C VAL A 123 9.99 3.94 14.53
N LEU A 124 10.15 3.08 15.54
CA LEU A 124 9.47 1.79 15.61
C LEU A 124 7.96 1.97 15.78
N LEU A 125 7.57 2.85 16.71
CA LEU A 125 6.18 3.13 16.97
C LEU A 125 5.46 3.69 15.74
N HIS A 126 6.08 4.61 15.02
CA HIS A 126 5.57 5.12 13.76
C HIS A 126 5.32 3.99 12.76
N SER A 127 6.35 3.17 12.52
CA SER A 127 6.28 2.07 11.57
C SER A 127 5.17 1.05 11.93
N LEU A 128 4.96 0.78 13.22
CA LEU A 128 3.88 -0.08 13.69
C LEU A 128 2.50 0.58 13.55
N ALA A 129 2.40 1.88 13.81
CA ALA A 129 1.15 2.62 13.67
C ALA A 129 0.68 2.62 12.22
N ASP A 130 1.58 2.84 11.28
CA ASP A 130 1.25 2.89 9.86
C ASP A 130 0.72 1.57 9.31
N THR A 131 1.12 0.44 9.87
CA THR A 131 0.64 -0.87 9.40
C THR A 131 -0.88 -1.04 9.52
N SER A 132 -1.52 -0.28 10.39
CA SER A 132 -2.97 -0.31 10.62
C SER A 132 -3.60 1.08 10.73
N ALA A 133 -2.92 2.14 10.27
CA ALA A 133 -3.48 3.48 10.28
C ALA A 133 -4.79 3.54 9.48
N PHE A 134 -5.81 4.22 10.01
CA PHE A 134 -7.15 4.27 9.40
C PHE A 134 -7.11 4.69 7.94
N ASN A 135 -6.28 5.68 7.65
CA ASN A 135 -6.15 6.28 6.32
C ASN A 135 -5.27 5.47 5.37
N HIS A 136 -4.68 4.37 5.83
CA HIS A 136 -3.88 3.50 4.99
C HIS A 136 -4.67 2.30 4.42
N GLY A 137 -5.92 2.11 4.81
CA GLY A 137 -6.81 1.18 4.15
C GLY A 137 -7.08 1.56 2.71
N PRO A 138 -7.13 0.61 1.77
CA PRO A 138 -7.29 0.93 0.34
C PRO A 138 -8.49 1.81 0.04
N LEU A 139 -9.65 1.49 0.61
CA LEU A 139 -10.87 2.27 0.44
C LEU A 139 -10.75 3.66 1.07
N ILE A 140 -10.30 3.70 2.33
CA ILE A 140 -10.22 4.95 3.08
C ILE A 140 -9.18 5.87 2.47
N HIS A 141 -8.06 5.32 2.07
CA HIS A 141 -7.03 6.08 1.39
C HIS A 141 -7.56 6.70 0.10
N PHE A 142 -8.30 5.94 -0.71
CA PHE A 142 -9.00 6.46 -1.87
C PHE A 142 -9.94 7.60 -1.49
N LEU A 143 -10.80 7.42 -0.50
CA LEU A 143 -11.76 8.42 -0.06
C LEU A 143 -11.11 9.67 0.55
N THR A 144 -9.99 9.51 1.22
CA THR A 144 -9.34 10.59 1.98
C THR A 144 -8.38 11.41 1.10
N TYR A 145 -7.64 10.74 0.20
CA TYR A 145 -6.57 11.38 -0.56
C TYR A 145 -6.92 11.67 -2.01
N THR A 146 -8.10 11.28 -2.49
CA THR A 146 -8.55 11.71 -3.80
C THR A 146 -9.27 13.06 -3.70
N ARG A 147 -9.11 13.91 -4.71
CA ARG A 147 -9.88 15.17 -4.84
C ARG A 147 -11.37 14.94 -4.65
N TYR A 148 -11.81 13.81 -5.06
CA TYR A 148 -13.13 13.33 -5.01
C TYR A 148 -13.60 13.07 -3.57
N GLY A 149 -12.80 12.41 -2.74
CA GLY A 149 -13.11 12.26 -1.33
C GLY A 149 -13.24 13.58 -0.60
N HIS A 150 -12.41 14.57 -0.92
CA HIS A 150 -12.52 15.91 -0.36
C HIS A 150 -13.80 16.64 -0.78
N VAL A 151 -14.30 16.42 -1.99
CA VAL A 151 -15.55 17.02 -2.46
C VAL A 151 -16.76 16.36 -1.79
N ARG A 152 -16.79 15.04 -1.73
CA ARG A 152 -17.93 14.27 -1.23
C ARG A 152 -17.95 14.10 0.29
N TYR A 153 -16.77 13.88 0.87
CA TYR A 153 -16.60 13.65 2.29
C TYR A 153 -15.68 14.70 2.92
N PRO A 154 -16.00 16.01 2.82
CA PRO A 154 -15.13 17.07 3.33
C PRO A 154 -14.92 16.98 4.84
N LYS A 155 -15.83 16.31 5.55
CA LYS A 155 -15.79 16.09 7.00
C LYS A 155 -15.23 14.73 7.40
N LEU A 156 -14.97 13.83 6.45
CA LEU A 156 -14.40 12.52 6.73
C LEU A 156 -12.90 12.67 7.05
N LYS A 157 -12.62 13.06 8.27
CA LYS A 157 -11.26 13.22 8.79
C LYS A 157 -10.93 12.02 9.65
N LEU A 158 -10.49 10.95 9.00
CA LEU A 158 -10.10 9.70 9.64
C LEU A 158 -8.67 9.79 10.18
N ASP A 159 -8.42 10.76 11.03
CA ASP A 159 -7.17 10.95 11.73
C ASP A 159 -7.45 10.94 13.24
N LEU A 160 -6.59 10.29 14.02
CA LEU A 160 -6.72 10.22 15.47
C LEU A 160 -6.74 11.63 16.10
N SER A 161 -6.00 12.57 15.54
CA SER A 161 -5.98 13.97 15.99
C SER A 161 -7.33 14.66 15.87
N ASN A 162 -8.14 14.29 14.89
CA ASN A 162 -9.49 14.83 14.72
C ASN A 162 -10.48 14.30 15.78
N MET A 163 -10.09 13.23 16.49
CA MET A 163 -10.88 12.63 17.55
C MET A 163 -10.61 13.22 18.94
N ARG A 164 -9.66 14.16 19.08
CA ARG A 164 -9.26 14.74 20.38
C ARG A 164 -10.42 15.33 21.16
N GLY A 165 -11.36 15.96 20.48
CA GLY A 165 -12.56 16.57 21.09
C GLY A 165 -13.75 15.62 21.23
N ASN A 166 -13.69 14.41 20.70
CA ASN A 166 -14.83 13.49 20.66
C ASN A 166 -14.88 12.63 21.94
N SER A 167 -15.83 12.94 22.83
CA SER A 167 -15.99 12.20 24.10
C SER A 167 -16.40 10.75 23.88
N VAL A 168 -17.29 10.48 22.94
CA VAL A 168 -17.75 9.12 22.60
C VAL A 168 -16.59 8.24 22.14
N PHE A 169 -15.74 8.77 21.28
CA PHE A 169 -14.52 8.06 20.85
C PHE A 169 -13.60 7.78 22.04
N LYS A 170 -13.37 8.76 22.90
CA LYS A 170 -12.51 8.60 24.09
C LYS A 170 -13.02 7.53 25.04
N GLU A 171 -14.32 7.51 25.31
CA GLU A 171 -14.96 6.49 26.15
C GLU A 171 -14.79 5.10 25.54
N LYS A 172 -15.07 4.97 24.24
CA LYS A 172 -14.90 3.72 23.52
C LYS A 172 -13.45 3.23 23.55
N LEU A 173 -12.48 4.12 23.32
CA LEU A 173 -11.05 3.79 23.36
C LEU A 173 -10.62 3.37 24.76
N ALA A 174 -11.04 4.11 25.80
CA ALA A 174 -10.75 3.78 27.19
C ALA A 174 -11.30 2.41 27.57
N ALA A 175 -12.54 2.09 27.15
CA ALA A 175 -13.13 0.77 27.39
C ALA A 175 -12.32 -0.35 26.72
N ARG A 176 -11.77 -0.14 25.54
CA ARG A 176 -10.94 -1.14 24.84
C ARG A 176 -9.55 -1.33 25.45
N LEU A 177 -9.04 -0.29 26.08
CA LEU A 177 -7.75 -0.33 26.79
C LEU A 177 -7.90 -0.63 28.28
N ALA A 178 -9.12 -0.73 28.79
CA ALA A 178 -9.37 -1.14 30.18
C ALA A 178 -8.80 -2.53 30.44
N GLY A 179 -8.05 -2.67 31.54
CA GLY A 179 -7.38 -3.92 31.87
C GLY A 179 -6.20 -4.32 30.99
N PHE A 180 -5.76 -3.46 30.09
CA PHE A 180 -4.55 -3.72 29.32
C PHE A 180 -3.32 -3.61 30.23
N HIS A 181 -2.63 -4.71 30.38
CA HIS A 181 -1.35 -4.81 31.08
C HIS A 181 -0.26 -5.11 30.07
N PRO A 182 0.73 -4.23 29.93
CA PRO A 182 1.88 -4.49 29.06
C PRO A 182 2.65 -5.71 29.55
N ASP A 183 2.82 -6.71 28.72
CA ASP A 183 3.59 -7.89 29.08
C ASP A 183 4.82 -8.04 28.22
N GLY A 184 5.20 -7.33 27.34
CA GLY A 184 6.37 -7.49 26.47
C GLY A 184 6.55 -8.91 25.88
N GLY A 185 5.64 -9.81 26.20
CA GLY A 185 5.65 -11.22 25.79
C GLY A 185 6.83 -12.02 26.36
N GLN A 186 6.82 -13.35 26.18
CA GLN A 186 7.93 -14.23 26.57
C GLN A 186 8.73 -14.75 25.37
N LYS A 187 8.54 -14.15 24.19
CA LYS A 187 9.22 -14.57 22.96
C LYS A 187 10.71 -14.24 23.03
N SER A 188 11.53 -15.09 22.39
CA SER A 188 12.93 -14.80 22.14
C SER A 188 13.10 -13.58 21.22
N LEU A 189 14.31 -13.04 21.17
CA LEU A 189 14.62 -11.93 20.26
C LEU A 189 14.30 -12.29 18.80
N ARG A 190 14.66 -13.48 18.36
CA ARG A 190 14.38 -13.97 17.00
C ARG A 190 12.87 -14.03 16.70
N GLU A 191 12.08 -14.60 17.60
CA GLU A 191 10.62 -14.71 17.44
C GLU A 191 9.93 -13.34 17.51
N THR A 192 10.43 -12.43 18.32
CA THR A 192 9.89 -11.06 18.40
C THR A 192 10.15 -10.28 17.13
N LEU A 193 11.37 -10.33 16.59
CA LEU A 193 11.71 -9.72 15.30
C LEU A 193 10.85 -10.27 14.17
N LEU A 194 10.69 -11.58 14.11
CA LEU A 194 9.85 -12.23 13.11
C LEU A 194 8.38 -11.80 13.24
N SER A 195 7.86 -11.69 14.46
CA SER A 195 6.51 -11.18 14.68
C SER A 195 6.36 -9.73 14.20
N LEU A 196 7.34 -8.86 14.48
CA LEU A 196 7.33 -7.47 14.04
C LEU A 196 7.42 -7.33 12.52
N MET A 197 8.21 -8.17 11.86
CA MET A 197 8.27 -8.20 10.39
C MET A 197 6.94 -8.62 9.77
N LEU A 198 6.23 -9.55 10.41
CA LEU A 198 4.93 -10.06 9.96
C LEU A 198 3.75 -9.17 10.37
N GLU A 199 3.97 -8.20 11.27
CA GLU A 199 2.92 -7.36 11.85
C GLU A 199 2.11 -6.61 10.79
N GLU A 200 2.75 -6.20 9.70
CA GLU A 200 2.08 -5.54 8.58
C GLU A 200 0.91 -6.37 8.01
N ILE A 201 1.08 -7.70 7.93
CA ILE A 201 0.03 -8.58 7.42
C ILE A 201 -1.14 -8.65 8.40
N ASP A 202 -0.83 -8.80 9.68
CA ASP A 202 -1.84 -8.96 10.74
C ASP A 202 -2.60 -7.64 10.96
N SER A 203 -1.88 -6.54 11.08
CA SER A 203 -2.43 -5.20 11.24
C SER A 203 -3.32 -4.79 10.08
N ASN A 204 -2.83 -5.05 8.86
CA ASN A 204 -3.60 -4.78 7.66
C ASN A 204 -4.89 -5.59 7.60
N ALA A 205 -4.81 -6.90 7.92
CA ALA A 205 -6.00 -7.74 8.01
C ALA A 205 -7.00 -7.20 9.03
N PHE A 206 -6.49 -6.77 10.18
CA PHE A 206 -7.30 -6.21 11.25
C PHE A 206 -8.04 -4.93 10.81
N MET A 207 -7.33 -4.03 10.12
CA MET A 207 -7.89 -2.77 9.63
C MET A 207 -8.87 -3.00 8.48
N CYS A 208 -8.53 -3.81 7.48
CA CYS A 208 -9.39 -4.09 6.33
C CYS A 208 -10.73 -4.72 6.73
N ALA A 209 -10.75 -5.55 7.79
CA ALA A 209 -11.99 -6.11 8.32
C ALA A 209 -12.93 -5.05 8.94
N ARG A 210 -12.48 -3.80 9.05
CA ARG A 210 -13.22 -2.69 9.66
C ARG A 210 -13.51 -1.54 8.68
N GLU A 211 -13.01 -1.63 7.46
CA GLU A 211 -13.10 -0.52 6.48
C GLU A 211 -14.53 -0.05 6.24
N ASP A 212 -15.50 -0.95 6.11
CA ASP A 212 -16.91 -0.57 5.90
C ASP A 212 -17.45 0.28 7.04
N ARG A 213 -17.10 -0.07 8.28
CA ARG A 213 -17.51 0.69 9.46
C ARG A 213 -16.79 2.03 9.52
N LEU A 214 -15.49 2.03 9.21
CA LEU A 214 -14.66 3.25 9.26
C LEU A 214 -15.16 4.34 8.32
N VAL A 215 -15.73 3.99 7.17
CA VAL A 215 -16.28 4.98 6.21
C VAL A 215 -17.74 5.32 6.44
N SER A 216 -18.37 4.73 7.46
CA SER A 216 -19.76 4.99 7.80
C SER A 216 -19.92 6.38 8.41
N THR A 217 -20.80 7.20 7.82
CA THR A 217 -21.07 8.57 8.26
C THR A 217 -22.53 8.77 8.64
N ARG A 218 -22.78 9.75 9.49
CA ARG A 218 -24.10 10.29 9.76
C ARG A 218 -24.55 11.20 8.61
N PRO A 219 -25.84 11.59 8.53
CA PRO A 219 -26.34 12.49 7.49
C PRO A 219 -25.60 13.83 7.38
N ASP A 220 -25.03 14.31 8.49
CA ASP A 220 -24.23 15.54 8.53
C ASP A 220 -22.78 15.35 8.09
N GLY A 221 -22.38 14.13 7.68
CA GLY A 221 -21.05 13.77 7.23
C GLY A 221 -20.04 13.52 8.38
N SER A 222 -20.46 13.58 9.65
CA SER A 222 -19.63 13.18 10.77
C SER A 222 -19.52 11.65 10.87
N PRO A 223 -18.47 11.10 11.51
CA PRO A 223 -18.36 9.66 11.74
C PRO A 223 -19.57 9.11 12.49
N SER A 224 -20.10 7.97 12.03
CA SER A 224 -21.17 7.25 12.74
C SER A 224 -20.64 6.59 14.03
N ASP A 225 -21.55 6.07 14.87
CA ASP A 225 -21.14 5.29 16.05
C ASP A 225 -20.35 4.03 15.66
N ALA A 226 -20.70 3.40 14.54
CA ALA A 226 -19.96 2.26 14.01
C ALA A 226 -18.54 2.66 13.54
N ALA A 227 -18.39 3.85 12.97
CA ALA A 227 -17.08 4.39 12.62
C ALA A 227 -16.24 4.70 13.85
N LEU A 228 -16.83 5.34 14.87
CA LEU A 228 -16.14 5.62 16.13
C LEU A 228 -15.72 4.35 16.87
N ASP A 229 -16.53 3.30 16.82
CA ASP A 229 -16.19 1.98 17.35
C ASP A 229 -15.00 1.37 16.62
N ALA A 230 -15.03 1.37 15.28
CA ALA A 230 -13.94 0.83 14.47
C ALA A 230 -12.64 1.62 14.66
N MET A 231 -12.72 2.94 14.76
CA MET A 231 -11.58 3.79 15.05
C MET A 231 -10.98 3.50 16.44
N ALA A 232 -11.83 3.30 17.45
CA ALA A 232 -11.38 2.94 18.79
C ALA A 232 -10.73 1.55 18.83
N ASP A 233 -11.27 0.57 18.08
CA ASP A 233 -10.66 -0.76 17.91
C ASP A 233 -9.24 -0.66 17.34
N VAL A 234 -9.08 0.11 16.26
CA VAL A 234 -7.78 0.27 15.58
C VAL A 234 -6.79 1.02 16.46
N ALA A 235 -7.20 2.12 17.09
CA ALA A 235 -6.34 2.90 17.99
C ALA A 235 -5.89 2.07 19.21
N ALA A 236 -6.77 1.25 19.78
CA ALA A 236 -6.43 0.35 20.88
C ALA A 236 -5.45 -0.76 20.42
N TYR A 237 -5.67 -1.33 19.25
CA TYR A 237 -4.77 -2.31 18.66
C TYR A 237 -3.37 -1.75 18.47
N GLN A 238 -3.24 -0.59 17.84
CA GLN A 238 -1.96 0.10 17.62
C GLN A 238 -1.25 0.43 18.93
N THR A 239 -2.01 0.92 19.92
CA THR A 239 -1.44 1.23 21.23
C THR A 239 -0.85 -0.02 21.89
N ARG A 240 -1.59 -1.14 21.86
CA ARG A 240 -1.11 -2.40 22.45
C ARG A 240 0.14 -2.93 21.78
N ILE A 241 0.19 -2.97 20.44
CA ILE A 241 1.38 -3.45 19.72
C ILE A 241 2.60 -2.55 19.95
N GLY A 242 2.41 -1.21 19.96
CA GLY A 242 3.48 -0.27 20.24
C GLY A 242 4.05 -0.40 21.66
N VAL A 243 3.19 -0.45 22.66
CA VAL A 243 3.59 -0.63 24.06
C VAL A 243 4.29 -1.97 24.25
N ASN A 244 3.69 -3.07 23.77
CA ASN A 244 4.27 -4.41 23.91
C ASN A 244 5.62 -4.53 23.20
N ALA A 245 5.81 -3.89 22.05
CA ALA A 245 7.10 -3.89 21.34
C ALA A 245 8.19 -3.20 22.18
N ILE A 246 7.91 -2.04 22.77
CA ILE A 246 8.88 -1.33 23.64
C ILE A 246 9.17 -2.14 24.91
N CYS A 247 8.14 -2.72 25.54
CA CYS A 247 8.30 -3.58 26.71
C CYS A 247 9.10 -4.85 26.40
N ALA A 248 8.88 -5.47 25.23
CA ALA A 248 9.65 -6.62 24.78
C ALA A 248 11.14 -6.25 24.59
N ALA A 249 11.42 -5.09 24.00
CA ALA A 249 12.80 -4.62 23.84
C ALA A 249 13.48 -4.38 25.19
N TRP A 250 12.76 -3.78 26.16
CA TRP A 250 13.26 -3.58 27.53
C TRP A 250 13.56 -4.89 28.22
N ARG A 251 12.65 -5.87 28.15
CA ARG A 251 12.84 -7.21 28.74
C ARG A 251 14.03 -7.92 28.12
N LEU A 252 14.14 -7.96 26.79
CA LEU A 252 15.23 -8.61 26.07
C LEU A 252 16.59 -7.95 26.34
N ALA A 253 16.62 -6.64 26.52
CA ALA A 253 17.82 -5.94 26.94
C ALA A 253 18.34 -6.43 28.31
N ARG A 254 17.43 -6.73 29.23
CA ARG A 254 17.76 -7.21 30.60
C ARG A 254 18.10 -8.71 30.66
N SER A 255 17.52 -9.50 29.76
CA SER A 255 17.83 -10.94 29.71
C SER A 255 19.22 -11.25 29.18
N GLY A 256 19.89 -10.27 28.56
CA GLY A 256 21.20 -10.49 27.95
C GLY A 256 21.16 -11.36 26.68
N GLU A 257 19.97 -11.71 26.21
CA GLU A 257 19.82 -12.56 25.02
C GLU A 257 20.47 -11.89 23.80
N ASP A 258 21.46 -12.57 23.22
CA ASP A 258 22.07 -12.21 21.94
C ASP A 258 21.73 -13.30 20.93
N ALA A 259 21.05 -12.94 19.88
CA ALA A 259 20.65 -13.90 18.85
C ALA A 259 21.71 -14.08 17.76
N GLY A 260 22.84 -13.41 17.86
CA GLY A 260 23.88 -13.43 16.80
C GLY A 260 23.34 -12.94 15.44
N LEU A 261 22.29 -12.10 15.45
CA LEU A 261 21.63 -11.65 14.24
C LEU A 261 22.45 -10.61 13.48
N SER A 262 22.44 -10.72 12.17
CA SER A 262 23.14 -9.84 11.24
C SER A 262 22.16 -9.15 10.28
N ALA A 263 22.65 -8.21 9.49
CA ALA A 263 21.85 -7.55 8.46
C ALA A 263 21.22 -8.53 7.46
N SER A 264 21.87 -9.67 7.21
CA SER A 264 21.33 -10.72 6.32
C SER A 264 20.12 -11.46 6.91
N ASP A 265 19.88 -11.31 8.21
CA ASP A 265 18.68 -11.83 8.86
C ASP A 265 17.49 -10.88 8.73
N LEU A 266 17.75 -9.60 8.46
CA LEU A 266 16.75 -8.55 8.48
C LEU A 266 16.43 -7.98 7.08
N GLU A 267 17.36 -8.04 6.14
CA GLU A 267 17.29 -7.32 4.86
C GLU A 267 17.54 -8.23 3.65
N ILE A 268 16.64 -8.13 2.65
CA ILE A 268 16.63 -9.01 1.48
C ILE A 268 17.90 -8.93 0.62
N ARG A 269 18.53 -7.76 0.51
CA ARG A 269 19.74 -7.61 -0.32
C ARG A 269 20.94 -8.29 0.30
N ALA A 270 21.07 -8.15 1.63
CA ALA A 270 22.09 -8.85 2.41
C ALA A 270 21.83 -10.36 2.41
N TYR A 271 20.57 -10.79 2.62
CA TYR A 271 20.12 -12.17 2.51
C TYR A 271 20.48 -12.81 1.16
N ARG A 272 20.24 -12.12 0.06
CA ARG A 272 20.52 -12.63 -1.30
C ARG A 272 22.00 -12.84 -1.57
N LYS A 273 22.89 -12.20 -0.83
CA LYS A 273 24.34 -12.38 -0.93
C LYS A 273 24.85 -13.60 -0.17
N LEU A 274 24.05 -14.17 0.73
CA LEU A 274 24.44 -15.38 1.47
C LEU A 274 24.53 -16.59 0.54
N PRO A 275 25.43 -17.55 0.82
CA PRO A 275 25.43 -18.89 0.23
C PRO A 275 24.07 -19.58 0.46
N LYS A 276 23.65 -20.42 -0.48
CA LYS A 276 22.33 -21.06 -0.49
C LYS A 276 22.01 -21.81 0.81
N GLU A 277 23.00 -22.48 1.39
CA GLU A 277 22.88 -23.25 2.64
C GLU A 277 22.60 -22.34 3.83
N LYS A 278 23.31 -21.20 3.91
CA LYS A 278 23.12 -20.20 4.97
C LYS A 278 21.80 -19.46 4.86
N ARG A 279 21.27 -19.27 3.64
CA ARG A 279 19.94 -18.63 3.44
C ARG A 279 18.83 -19.36 4.17
N LYS A 280 18.86 -20.70 4.17
CA LYS A 280 17.81 -21.51 4.80
C LYS A 280 17.69 -21.31 6.31
N LEU A 281 18.79 -20.90 6.96
CA LEU A 281 18.87 -20.69 8.40
C LEU A 281 18.60 -19.24 8.82
N SER A 282 18.52 -18.31 7.88
CA SER A 282 18.33 -16.89 8.17
C SER A 282 16.91 -16.59 8.66
N LEU A 283 16.77 -15.56 9.48
CA LEU A 283 15.47 -15.03 9.91
C LEU A 283 14.64 -14.58 8.71
N TYR A 284 15.28 -13.98 7.70
CA TYR A 284 14.59 -13.52 6.50
C TYR A 284 13.94 -14.67 5.71
N SER A 285 14.59 -15.83 5.64
CA SER A 285 13.99 -17.02 5.01
C SER A 285 12.74 -17.50 5.76
N GLU A 286 12.82 -17.51 7.08
CA GLU A 286 11.69 -17.86 7.93
C GLU A 286 10.54 -16.84 7.81
N TYR A 287 10.87 -15.54 7.73
CA TYR A 287 9.90 -14.48 7.46
C TYR A 287 9.18 -14.72 6.12
N GLU A 288 9.91 -14.94 5.02
CA GLU A 288 9.30 -15.19 3.71
C GLU A 288 8.40 -16.44 3.71
N ARG A 289 8.82 -17.48 4.40
CA ARG A 289 8.02 -18.69 4.55
C ARG A 289 6.72 -18.42 5.32
N ARG A 290 6.81 -17.84 6.52
CA ARG A 290 5.63 -17.52 7.37
C ARG A 290 4.72 -16.48 6.73
N LYS A 291 5.31 -15.48 6.05
CA LYS A 291 4.58 -14.52 5.24
C LYS A 291 3.71 -15.24 4.20
N GLY A 292 4.31 -16.13 3.42
CA GLY A 292 3.59 -16.92 2.43
C GLY A 292 2.47 -17.76 3.05
N GLU A 293 2.72 -18.41 4.19
CA GLU A 293 1.71 -19.21 4.89
C GLU A 293 0.55 -18.36 5.44
N LYS A 294 0.85 -17.21 6.07
CA LYS A 294 -0.19 -16.31 6.57
C LYS A 294 -1.07 -15.79 5.44
N ILE A 295 -0.46 -15.39 4.33
CA ILE A 295 -1.18 -14.93 3.16
C ILE A 295 -2.05 -16.03 2.56
N ALA A 296 -1.52 -17.24 2.44
CA ALA A 296 -2.27 -18.39 1.91
C ALA A 296 -3.44 -18.81 2.79
N ARG A 297 -3.34 -18.66 4.10
CA ARG A 297 -4.40 -19.00 5.07
C ARG A 297 -5.44 -17.90 5.23
N ARG A 298 -5.11 -16.68 4.84
CA ARG A 298 -6.03 -15.57 4.95
C ARG A 298 -7.18 -15.76 3.98
N ASP A 299 -8.37 -15.87 4.52
CA ASP A 299 -9.58 -15.89 3.72
C ASP A 299 -9.81 -14.49 3.11
N PRO A 300 -9.73 -14.34 1.78
CA PRO A 300 -10.01 -13.06 1.14
C PRO A 300 -11.40 -12.51 1.47
N ARG A 301 -12.35 -13.37 1.83
CA ARG A 301 -13.72 -12.97 2.22
C ARG A 301 -13.76 -12.18 3.53
N THR A 302 -12.74 -12.28 4.36
CA THR A 302 -12.62 -11.43 5.55
C THR A 302 -12.33 -9.98 5.20
N ASP A 303 -11.99 -9.73 3.95
CA ASP A 303 -11.74 -8.41 3.42
C ASP A 303 -13.06 -7.85 2.86
N ALA A 304 -13.59 -6.79 3.48
CA ALA A 304 -14.87 -6.18 3.11
C ALA A 304 -14.96 -5.83 1.61
N VAL A 305 -13.85 -5.42 1.02
CA VAL A 305 -13.75 -5.09 -0.41
C VAL A 305 -14.05 -6.30 -1.29
N TYR A 306 -13.67 -7.51 -0.86
CA TYR A 306 -13.90 -8.75 -1.59
C TYR A 306 -15.15 -9.51 -1.17
N ALA A 307 -15.74 -9.20 -0.03
CA ALA A 307 -16.89 -9.93 0.49
C ALA A 307 -18.02 -10.08 -0.55
N GLY A 308 -18.27 -9.04 -1.32
CA GLY A 308 -19.25 -9.06 -2.40
C GLY A 308 -18.88 -9.95 -3.59
N LEU A 309 -17.59 -10.27 -3.80
CA LEU A 309 -17.15 -11.15 -4.90
C LEU A 309 -17.38 -12.63 -4.60
N PHE A 310 -17.51 -13.00 -3.34
CA PHE A 310 -17.70 -14.39 -2.91
C PHE A 310 -19.15 -14.74 -2.59
N ASN A 311 -20.03 -13.74 -2.50
CA ASN A 311 -21.47 -13.93 -2.22
C ASN A 311 -22.28 -14.32 -3.45
N THR A 312 -21.66 -14.72 -4.53
CA THR A 312 -22.35 -15.26 -5.70
C THR A 312 -22.87 -16.65 -5.38
N GLY A 313 -24.16 -16.86 -5.64
CA GLY A 313 -24.84 -18.13 -5.40
C GLY A 313 -24.11 -19.33 -5.99
N LYS A 314 -24.56 -20.53 -5.65
CA LYS A 314 -23.95 -21.81 -6.06
C LYS A 314 -23.65 -21.82 -7.56
N SER A 315 -22.38 -21.72 -7.92
CA SER A 315 -21.93 -21.84 -9.30
C SER A 315 -21.98 -23.30 -9.73
N SER A 316 -22.52 -23.56 -10.92
CA SER A 316 -22.38 -24.87 -11.54
C SER A 316 -20.92 -25.13 -11.89
N PRO A 317 -20.37 -26.34 -11.65
CA PRO A 317 -19.00 -26.68 -12.05
C PRO A 317 -18.72 -26.59 -13.55
N GLU A 318 -19.78 -26.59 -14.36
CA GLU A 318 -19.70 -26.58 -15.83
C GLU A 318 -19.65 -25.15 -16.41
N THR A 319 -19.92 -24.14 -15.61
CA THR A 319 -19.96 -22.75 -16.12
C THR A 319 -18.55 -22.18 -16.26
N LYS A 320 -18.26 -21.61 -17.43
CA LYS A 320 -17.01 -20.88 -17.67
C LYS A 320 -16.96 -19.65 -16.79
N LYS A 321 -15.88 -19.53 -16.02
CA LYS A 321 -15.67 -18.45 -15.08
C LYS A 321 -14.52 -17.54 -15.53
N ILE A 322 -14.61 -16.28 -15.16
CA ILE A 322 -13.47 -15.35 -15.27
C ILE A 322 -12.67 -15.46 -13.97
N GLY A 323 -11.41 -15.84 -14.07
CA GLY A 323 -10.50 -15.83 -12.94
C GLY A 323 -10.06 -14.41 -12.62
N LEU A 324 -10.27 -13.98 -11.38
CA LEU A 324 -9.82 -12.70 -10.90
C LEU A 324 -8.72 -12.91 -9.85
N VAL A 325 -7.46 -12.69 -10.21
CA VAL A 325 -6.33 -12.89 -9.30
C VAL A 325 -6.28 -11.74 -8.32
N CYS A 326 -6.50 -12.06 -7.05
CA CYS A 326 -6.60 -11.13 -5.94
C CYS A 326 -5.35 -11.16 -5.08
N GLU A 327 -4.80 -9.99 -4.81
CA GLU A 327 -3.74 -9.81 -3.83
C GLU A 327 -4.34 -9.23 -2.54
N ALA A 328 -4.76 -10.11 -1.64
CA ALA A 328 -5.54 -9.72 -0.46
C ALA A 328 -4.74 -8.97 0.62
N THR A 329 -3.42 -8.95 0.54
CA THR A 329 -2.57 -8.57 1.67
C THR A 329 -1.67 -7.37 1.47
N TYR A 330 -1.53 -6.90 0.25
CA TYR A 330 -0.67 -5.76 -0.03
C TYR A 330 -1.44 -4.46 0.03
N ALA A 331 -1.64 -3.95 1.23
CA ALA A 331 -2.37 -2.73 1.33
C ALA A 331 -1.48 -1.50 1.37
N MET A 332 -0.35 -1.55 2.03
CA MET A 332 0.34 -0.31 2.35
C MET A 332 1.34 0.17 1.31
N ASP A 333 2.34 -0.62 0.98
CA ASP A 333 3.36 -0.16 0.03
C ASP A 333 2.83 -0.01 -1.39
N GLN A 334 1.74 -0.68 -1.65
CA GLN A 334 1.06 -0.64 -2.94
C GLN A 334 -0.20 0.21 -2.91
N ALA A 335 -0.63 0.65 -1.72
CA ALA A 335 -1.79 1.53 -1.64
C ALA A 335 -1.59 2.77 -2.50
N PHE A 336 -0.44 3.28 -2.67
CA PHE A 336 -0.17 4.41 -3.52
C PHE A 336 -0.03 4.10 -5.00
N LEU A 337 0.59 3.00 -5.32
CA LEU A 337 0.69 2.52 -6.69
C LEU A 337 -0.39 1.48 -6.98
N GLY A 338 -0.81 0.77 -5.97
CA GLY A 338 -1.78 -0.27 -5.96
C GLY A 338 -3.11 0.09 -5.35
N PHE A 339 -3.36 1.38 -5.21
CA PHE A 339 -4.57 1.98 -4.74
C PHE A 339 -5.76 1.25 -5.13
N GLY A 340 -5.51 0.69 -5.97
CA GLY A 340 -6.53 0.12 -6.52
C GLY A 340 -6.45 -1.35 -6.73
N SER A 341 -5.41 -2.05 -6.51
CA SER A 341 -5.49 -3.44 -6.92
C SER A 341 -6.64 -4.17 -6.24
N LYS A 342 -6.85 -3.98 -4.96
CA LYS A 342 -8.03 -4.48 -4.26
C LYS A 342 -9.34 -3.84 -4.72
N PHE A 343 -9.38 -2.53 -4.71
CA PHE A 343 -10.57 -1.77 -5.06
C PHE A 343 -10.93 -1.94 -6.53
N ILE A 344 -9.96 -1.85 -7.43
CA ILE A 344 -10.14 -2.08 -8.86
C ILE A 344 -10.60 -3.52 -9.11
N LEU A 345 -10.01 -4.50 -8.44
CA LEU A 345 -10.42 -5.89 -8.58
C LEU A 345 -11.86 -6.11 -8.08
N ALA A 346 -12.22 -5.53 -6.95
CA ALA A 346 -13.59 -5.60 -6.44
C ALA A 346 -14.59 -4.94 -7.40
N MET A 347 -14.24 -3.79 -7.96
CA MET A 347 -15.06 -3.12 -8.95
C MET A 347 -15.21 -3.94 -10.24
N ILE A 348 -14.11 -4.45 -10.76
CA ILE A 348 -14.09 -5.30 -11.94
C ILE A 348 -14.97 -6.52 -11.68
N GLY A 349 -14.75 -7.22 -10.58
CA GLY A 349 -15.52 -8.40 -10.22
C GLY A 349 -17.02 -8.14 -10.13
N ARG A 350 -17.43 -7.07 -9.43
CA ARG A 350 -18.85 -6.68 -9.34
C ARG A 350 -19.45 -6.28 -10.68
N THR A 351 -18.69 -5.55 -11.50
CA THR A 351 -19.14 -5.17 -12.83
C THR A 351 -19.41 -6.38 -13.72
N LEU A 352 -18.50 -7.35 -13.70
CA LEU A 352 -18.63 -8.60 -14.44
C LEU A 352 -19.82 -9.42 -13.94
N GLN A 353 -19.97 -9.56 -12.62
CA GLN A 353 -21.09 -10.26 -11.98
C GLN A 353 -22.44 -9.61 -12.30
N ASN A 354 -22.54 -8.28 -12.19
CA ASN A 354 -23.75 -7.54 -12.53
C ASN A 354 -24.11 -7.64 -14.02
N SER A 355 -23.15 -8.04 -14.85
CA SER A 355 -23.35 -8.28 -16.28
C SER A 355 -23.66 -9.75 -16.61
N GLY A 356 -23.92 -10.57 -15.59
CA GLY A 356 -24.27 -11.98 -15.72
C GLY A 356 -23.06 -12.90 -15.95
N MET A 357 -21.83 -12.41 -15.73
CA MET A 357 -20.63 -13.24 -15.85
C MET A 357 -20.29 -13.88 -14.51
N GLU A 358 -19.90 -15.14 -14.51
CA GLU A 358 -19.37 -15.77 -13.31
C GLU A 358 -17.91 -15.36 -13.09
N VAL A 359 -17.60 -14.96 -11.85
CA VAL A 359 -16.27 -14.54 -11.46
C VAL A 359 -15.78 -15.41 -10.31
N GLU A 360 -14.57 -15.93 -10.46
CA GLU A 360 -13.87 -16.65 -9.40
C GLU A 360 -12.69 -15.81 -8.92
N ALA A 361 -12.74 -15.38 -7.67
CA ALA A 361 -11.61 -14.70 -7.04
C ALA A 361 -10.54 -15.74 -6.65
N ILE A 362 -9.34 -15.56 -7.17
CA ILE A 362 -8.21 -16.46 -6.97
C ILE A 362 -7.17 -15.73 -6.13
N PRO A 363 -6.94 -16.15 -4.88
CA PRO A 363 -5.83 -15.60 -4.09
C PRO A 363 -4.50 -15.77 -4.83
N LEU A 364 -3.70 -14.71 -4.92
CA LEU A 364 -2.44 -14.73 -5.65
C LEU A 364 -1.52 -15.89 -5.22
N PHE A 365 -1.50 -16.20 -3.91
CA PHE A 365 -0.67 -17.26 -3.36
C PHE A 365 -1.14 -18.68 -3.70
N ASP A 366 -2.41 -18.86 -4.04
CA ASP A 366 -2.91 -20.15 -4.50
C ASP A 366 -2.22 -20.57 -5.81
N LEU A 367 -1.74 -19.61 -6.59
CA LEU A 367 -0.97 -19.89 -7.81
C LEU A 367 0.37 -20.62 -7.57
N ARG A 368 0.79 -20.80 -6.32
CA ARG A 368 1.95 -21.66 -5.99
C ARG A 368 1.69 -23.13 -6.26
N THR A 369 0.45 -23.59 -6.03
CA THR A 369 0.07 -24.99 -6.09
C THR A 369 -1.09 -25.25 -7.03
N ARG A 370 -1.91 -24.24 -7.30
CA ARG A 370 -3.08 -24.33 -8.14
C ARG A 370 -2.69 -24.35 -9.62
N LYS A 371 -3.22 -25.35 -10.36
CA LYS A 371 -3.18 -25.37 -11.81
C LYS A 371 -4.42 -24.63 -12.36
N LEU A 372 -4.19 -23.72 -13.29
CA LEU A 372 -5.27 -23.06 -14.00
C LEU A 372 -5.56 -23.79 -15.31
N SER A 373 -6.83 -23.91 -15.65
CA SER A 373 -7.26 -24.54 -16.90
C SER A 373 -8.04 -23.56 -17.77
N PRO A 374 -7.65 -23.35 -19.04
CA PRO A 374 -8.39 -22.49 -19.96
C PRO A 374 -9.81 -22.96 -20.27
N THR A 375 -10.12 -24.25 -20.03
CA THR A 375 -11.46 -24.78 -20.23
C THR A 375 -12.45 -24.29 -19.20
N THR A 376 -12.03 -24.17 -17.94
CA THR A 376 -12.86 -23.66 -16.82
C THR A 376 -12.71 -22.17 -16.60
N LEU A 377 -11.52 -21.65 -16.87
CA LEU A 377 -11.16 -20.23 -16.74
C LEU A 377 -10.63 -19.73 -18.09
N PRO A 378 -11.48 -19.39 -19.05
CA PRO A 378 -11.03 -18.95 -20.38
C PRO A 378 -10.30 -17.60 -20.35
N LEU A 379 -10.52 -16.78 -19.32
CA LEU A 379 -9.87 -15.50 -19.09
C LEU A 379 -9.44 -15.40 -17.62
N VAL A 380 -8.22 -14.95 -17.41
CA VAL A 380 -7.71 -14.52 -16.11
C VAL A 380 -7.39 -13.04 -16.15
N ILE A 381 -7.88 -12.31 -15.17
CA ILE A 381 -7.55 -10.89 -14.94
C ILE A 381 -6.54 -10.83 -13.80
N LEU A 382 -5.39 -10.26 -14.08
CA LEU A 382 -4.30 -10.07 -13.12
C LEU A 382 -4.12 -8.58 -12.84
N CYS A 383 -4.32 -8.17 -11.60
CA CYS A 383 -4.09 -6.80 -11.18
C CYS A 383 -3.06 -6.77 -10.05
N THR A 384 -1.83 -6.38 -10.37
CA THR A 384 -0.73 -6.30 -9.41
C THR A 384 -0.03 -4.95 -9.55
N GLY A 385 0.12 -4.21 -8.47
CA GLY A 385 0.76 -2.89 -8.51
C GLY A 385 2.26 -2.95 -8.85
N GLY A 386 2.99 -3.91 -8.29
CA GLY A 386 4.44 -4.07 -8.46
C GLY A 386 4.87 -5.20 -9.38
N GLY A 387 3.91 -5.96 -9.90
CA GLY A 387 4.15 -7.18 -10.67
C GLY A 387 3.98 -8.46 -9.85
N ALA A 388 3.55 -9.53 -10.52
CA ALA A 388 3.33 -10.82 -9.89
C ALA A 388 4.66 -11.48 -9.45
N PRO A 389 4.68 -12.17 -8.30
CA PRO A 389 5.85 -12.92 -7.87
C PRO A 389 6.16 -14.07 -8.82
N GLY A 390 7.43 -14.48 -8.88
CA GLY A 390 7.92 -15.44 -9.87
C GLY A 390 7.18 -16.80 -9.92
N PHE A 391 6.61 -17.25 -8.79
CA PHE A 391 5.78 -18.46 -8.79
C PHE A 391 4.46 -18.25 -9.55
N ALA A 392 3.82 -17.09 -9.34
CA ALA A 392 2.57 -16.76 -10.03
C ALA A 392 2.80 -16.55 -11.52
N VAL A 393 3.89 -15.86 -11.90
CA VAL A 393 4.29 -15.69 -13.30
C VAL A 393 4.47 -17.04 -14.00
N ARG A 394 5.11 -18.03 -13.36
CA ARG A 394 5.27 -19.38 -13.94
C ARG A 394 3.92 -20.07 -14.20
N THR A 395 3.04 -20.04 -13.20
CA THR A 395 1.71 -20.66 -13.31
C THR A 395 0.87 -19.99 -14.40
N LEU A 396 0.88 -18.65 -14.44
CA LEU A 396 0.16 -17.89 -15.47
C LEU A 396 0.76 -18.07 -16.85
N LYS A 397 2.08 -18.19 -16.98
CA LYS A 397 2.74 -18.49 -18.26
C LYS A 397 2.28 -19.85 -18.79
N THR A 398 2.32 -20.89 -17.97
CA THR A 398 1.81 -22.22 -18.35
C THR A 398 0.33 -22.15 -18.78
N TYR A 399 -0.49 -21.41 -18.05
CA TYR A 399 -1.90 -21.20 -18.41
C TYR A 399 -2.08 -20.54 -19.78
N VAL A 400 -1.29 -19.49 -20.10
CA VAL A 400 -1.32 -18.80 -21.39
C VAL A 400 -0.82 -19.72 -22.52
N GLU A 401 0.24 -20.49 -22.28
CA GLU A 401 0.78 -21.50 -23.23
C GLU A 401 -0.25 -22.59 -23.56
N GLN A 402 -1.13 -22.93 -22.64
CA GLN A 402 -2.24 -23.85 -22.84
C GLN A 402 -3.46 -23.22 -23.55
N GLY A 403 -3.34 -21.97 -24.00
CA GLY A 403 -4.40 -21.27 -24.72
C GLY A 403 -5.28 -20.37 -23.86
N GLY A 404 -4.98 -20.23 -22.58
CA GLY A 404 -5.63 -19.29 -21.69
C GLY A 404 -5.40 -17.83 -22.11
N ARG A 405 -6.32 -16.96 -21.79
CA ARG A 405 -6.25 -15.53 -22.09
C ARG A 405 -6.04 -14.72 -20.82
N ILE A 406 -5.26 -13.65 -20.94
CA ILE A 406 -4.90 -12.85 -19.78
C ILE A 406 -5.10 -11.36 -20.02
N LEU A 407 -5.76 -10.71 -19.08
CA LEU A 407 -5.81 -9.25 -18.98
C LEU A 407 -4.93 -8.82 -17.81
N VAL A 408 -3.85 -8.11 -18.11
CA VAL A 408 -2.94 -7.55 -17.10
C VAL A 408 -3.30 -6.10 -16.86
N ILE A 409 -3.52 -5.76 -15.60
CA ILE A 409 -3.83 -4.40 -15.15
C ILE A 409 -2.75 -3.97 -14.18
N GLY A 410 -1.91 -3.02 -14.60
CA GLY A 410 -0.91 -2.38 -13.75
C GLY A 410 0.53 -2.76 -14.03
N GLY A 411 1.02 -3.83 -13.47
CA GLY A 411 2.46 -4.12 -13.38
C GLY A 411 3.19 -4.31 -14.72
N ARG A 412 4.26 -3.55 -14.93
CA ARG A 412 5.12 -3.66 -16.12
C ARG A 412 5.77 -5.05 -16.25
N SER A 413 6.16 -5.65 -15.14
CA SER A 413 6.82 -6.96 -15.12
C SER A 413 5.95 -8.07 -15.68
N ASP A 414 4.63 -7.89 -15.70
CA ASP A 414 3.66 -8.90 -16.12
C ASP A 414 3.33 -8.84 -17.63
N LEU A 415 3.88 -7.86 -18.34
CA LEU A 415 3.70 -7.71 -19.80
C LEU A 415 4.12 -8.94 -20.59
N ASN A 416 5.11 -9.69 -20.12
CA ASN A 416 5.54 -10.95 -20.74
C ASN A 416 4.41 -11.99 -20.83
N LEU A 417 3.37 -11.86 -20.00
CA LEU A 417 2.23 -12.75 -20.03
C LEU A 417 1.23 -12.41 -21.14
N THR A 418 1.26 -11.18 -21.64
CA THR A 418 0.27 -10.68 -22.62
C THR A 418 0.69 -10.87 -24.07
N GLY A 419 1.95 -11.17 -24.36
CA GLY A 419 2.53 -11.14 -25.71
C GLY A 419 2.96 -9.75 -26.15
N LEU A 420 2.70 -8.70 -25.39
CA LEU A 420 3.03 -7.31 -25.76
C LEU A 420 4.45 -6.89 -25.41
N ALA A 421 5.19 -7.66 -24.63
CA ALA A 421 6.53 -7.26 -24.18
C ALA A 421 7.51 -6.86 -25.29
N PRO A 422 7.56 -7.54 -26.46
CA PRO A 422 8.47 -7.17 -27.56
C PRO A 422 8.15 -5.80 -28.17
N PHE A 423 6.93 -5.32 -27.99
CA PHE A 423 6.45 -4.07 -28.57
C PHE A 423 6.52 -2.89 -27.58
N CYS A 424 6.98 -3.12 -26.36
CA CYS A 424 6.99 -2.11 -25.31
C CYS A 424 8.35 -1.42 -25.19
N SER A 425 8.33 -0.10 -25.13
CA SER A 425 9.47 0.73 -24.74
C SER A 425 9.14 1.55 -23.49
N ARG A 426 10.16 1.84 -22.69
CA ARG A 426 10.02 2.76 -21.56
C ARG A 426 10.12 4.19 -22.07
N LYS A 427 9.09 4.98 -21.85
CA LYS A 427 9.18 6.42 -22.02
C LYS A 427 9.90 7.06 -20.83
N PRO A 428 10.71 8.09 -21.06
CA PRO A 428 11.30 8.87 -19.97
C PRO A 428 10.24 9.35 -18.99
N ASP A 429 10.63 9.49 -17.74
CA ASP A 429 9.74 9.99 -16.67
C ASP A 429 9.19 11.39 -16.96
N SER A 430 9.85 12.16 -17.84
CA SER A 430 9.38 13.45 -18.35
C SER A 430 8.16 13.35 -19.29
N ALA A 431 7.86 12.18 -19.84
CA ALA A 431 6.71 12.00 -20.73
C ALA A 431 5.37 12.05 -19.97
N ILE A 432 5.37 11.65 -18.71
CA ILE A 432 4.28 11.89 -17.76
C ILE A 432 4.90 12.41 -16.47
N PRO A 433 5.09 13.72 -16.34
CA PRO A 433 5.62 14.30 -15.13
C PRO A 433 4.58 14.20 -14.02
N VAL A 434 4.71 13.20 -13.17
CA VAL A 434 4.03 13.16 -11.88
C VAL A 434 5.07 13.49 -10.83
N THR A 435 5.22 14.75 -10.53
CA THR A 435 6.10 15.19 -9.45
C THR A 435 5.27 15.65 -8.27
N SER A 436 5.78 15.38 -7.09
CA SER A 436 5.19 15.76 -5.80
C SER A 436 5.24 17.27 -5.53
N THR A 437 5.97 18.02 -6.33
CA THR A 437 6.08 19.46 -6.21
C THR A 437 5.11 20.11 -7.18
N TYR A 438 3.91 20.44 -6.69
CA TYR A 438 2.97 21.28 -7.41
C TYR A 438 3.55 22.66 -7.62
N GLY A 439 4.05 22.87 -8.82
CA GLY A 439 4.21 24.21 -9.35
C GLY A 439 3.20 24.44 -10.47
N LYS A 440 2.80 25.68 -10.70
CA LYS A 440 1.91 26.08 -11.80
C LYS A 440 2.28 25.49 -13.18
N ALA A 441 3.57 25.18 -13.39
CA ALA A 441 4.07 24.52 -14.60
C ALA A 441 3.57 23.09 -14.75
N HIS A 442 3.41 22.34 -13.64
CA HIS A 442 2.91 20.97 -13.67
C HIS A 442 1.40 20.90 -13.87
N GLU A 443 0.64 21.82 -13.27
CA GLU A 443 -0.79 21.94 -13.53
C GLU A 443 -1.06 22.19 -15.01
N LYS A 444 -0.23 23.01 -15.65
CA LYS A 444 -0.32 23.30 -17.08
C LYS A 444 -0.04 22.06 -17.95
N LEU A 445 1.00 21.28 -17.62
CA LEU A 445 1.36 20.04 -18.31
C LEU A 445 0.28 18.97 -18.17
N ILE A 446 -0.20 18.74 -16.95
CA ILE A 446 -1.29 17.80 -16.67
C ILE A 446 -2.58 18.25 -17.36
N GLY A 447 -2.88 19.53 -17.39
CA GLY A 447 -4.02 20.09 -18.08
C GLY A 447 -3.98 19.88 -19.62
N GLN A 448 -2.81 19.65 -20.18
CA GLN A 448 -2.64 19.38 -21.61
C GLN A 448 -2.74 17.89 -21.96
N MET A 449 -2.61 17.01 -20.98
CA MET A 449 -2.68 15.57 -21.23
C MET A 449 -4.09 15.14 -21.61
N ARG A 450 -4.17 14.28 -22.63
CA ARG A 450 -5.42 13.68 -23.10
C ARG A 450 -5.25 12.18 -23.23
N ILE A 451 -6.23 11.44 -22.77
CA ILE A 451 -6.38 10.01 -23.03
C ILE A 451 -7.34 9.86 -24.18
N ILE A 452 -6.90 9.14 -25.19
CA ILE A 452 -7.60 8.98 -26.46
C ILE A 452 -7.95 7.51 -26.62
N PRO A 453 -9.22 7.12 -26.62
CA PRO A 453 -9.63 5.77 -26.99
C PRO A 453 -9.19 5.47 -28.43
N ALA A 454 -8.58 4.31 -28.65
CA ALA A 454 -8.01 3.95 -29.93
C ALA A 454 -8.50 2.57 -30.41
N GLY A 455 -8.26 2.27 -31.66
CA GLY A 455 -8.56 0.99 -32.29
C GLY A 455 -10.06 0.65 -32.30
N PRO A 456 -10.39 -0.66 -32.44
CA PRO A 456 -11.76 -1.10 -32.69
C PRO A 456 -12.71 -0.91 -31.51
N LEU A 457 -12.19 -0.63 -30.31
CA LEU A 457 -13.02 -0.38 -29.14
C LEU A 457 -13.32 1.11 -28.93
N ALA A 458 -12.66 2.03 -29.65
CA ALA A 458 -12.89 3.46 -29.55
C ALA A 458 -14.36 3.86 -29.78
N ARG A 459 -15.07 3.14 -30.66
CA ARG A 459 -16.51 3.35 -30.95
C ARG A 459 -17.45 3.22 -29.75
N HIS A 460 -16.99 2.54 -28.68
CA HIS A 460 -17.75 2.35 -27.45
C HIS A 460 -17.65 3.53 -26.49
N PHE A 461 -16.78 4.49 -26.78
CA PHE A 461 -16.60 5.67 -25.96
C PHE A 461 -17.40 6.86 -26.51
N PRO A 462 -18.16 7.57 -25.67
CA PRO A 462 -18.93 8.74 -26.10
C PRO A 462 -18.03 9.90 -26.53
N GLU A 463 -16.85 10.03 -25.91
CA GLU A 463 -15.92 11.11 -26.17
C GLU A 463 -14.71 10.65 -26.98
N LYS A 464 -14.23 11.51 -27.89
CA LYS A 464 -13.03 11.25 -28.68
C LYS A 464 -11.75 11.35 -27.84
N SER A 465 -11.78 12.12 -26.77
CA SER A 465 -10.67 12.25 -25.83
C SER A 465 -11.15 12.67 -24.43
N TYR A 466 -10.39 12.28 -23.43
CA TYR A 466 -10.64 12.59 -22.03
C TYR A 466 -9.46 13.35 -21.44
N SER A 467 -9.73 14.37 -20.65
CA SER A 467 -8.69 15.08 -19.91
C SER A 467 -8.05 14.13 -18.89
N PHE A 468 -6.72 14.07 -18.90
CA PHE A 468 -6.01 13.38 -17.84
C PHE A 468 -6.13 14.22 -16.56
N ARG A 469 -6.88 13.73 -15.61
CA ARG A 469 -7.01 14.37 -14.31
C ARG A 469 -6.10 13.66 -13.32
N ALA A 470 -4.82 14.05 -13.30
CA ALA A 470 -3.99 13.65 -12.19
C ALA A 470 -4.59 14.23 -10.91
N ASN A 471 -4.68 13.39 -9.89
CA ASN A 471 -5.17 13.85 -8.61
C ASN A 471 -4.13 14.79 -7.98
N PRO A 472 -4.44 16.05 -7.75
CA PRO A 472 -3.53 16.97 -7.09
C PRO A 472 -3.10 16.51 -5.70
N ASN A 473 -3.90 15.69 -5.03
CA ASN A 473 -3.59 15.20 -3.69
C ASN A 473 -2.71 13.93 -3.66
N THR A 474 -2.61 13.18 -4.75
CA THR A 474 -1.62 12.10 -4.85
C THR A 474 -0.19 12.61 -5.01
N ALA A 475 -0.05 13.89 -5.24
CA ALA A 475 1.22 14.56 -5.32
C ALA A 475 1.94 14.73 -4.00
N ASN A 476 1.24 14.54 -2.93
CA ASN A 476 1.82 14.72 -1.62
C ASN A 476 2.83 13.62 -1.29
N GLY A 477 3.99 13.62 -2.00
CA GLY A 477 5.22 12.98 -1.66
C GLY A 477 5.60 11.72 -2.37
N TRP A 478 4.86 11.31 -3.30
CA TRP A 478 5.30 10.25 -4.17
C TRP A 478 6.07 10.86 -5.34
N ASN A 479 7.30 11.23 -5.02
CA ASN A 479 8.32 11.68 -5.98
C ASN A 479 8.73 10.61 -6.99
N LYS A 480 7.87 9.63 -7.27
CA LYS A 480 8.15 8.64 -8.30
C LYS A 480 7.36 9.02 -9.53
N PRO A 481 8.06 9.44 -10.58
CA PRO A 481 7.45 9.63 -11.87
C PRO A 481 6.76 8.33 -12.28
N PHE A 482 5.51 8.41 -12.77
CA PHE A 482 4.90 7.28 -13.44
C PHE A 482 5.73 6.99 -14.68
N SER A 483 6.48 5.91 -14.69
CA SER A 483 7.06 5.45 -15.94
C SER A 483 5.92 4.96 -16.81
N CYS A 484 5.66 5.69 -17.88
CA CYS A 484 4.73 5.27 -18.91
C CYS A 484 5.41 4.27 -19.85
N LEU A 485 4.66 3.25 -20.23
CA LEU A 485 5.05 2.39 -21.34
C LEU A 485 4.45 2.94 -22.61
N ALA A 486 5.26 3.04 -23.66
CA ALA A 486 4.80 3.22 -25.01
C ALA A 486 4.79 1.85 -25.71
N ILE A 487 3.69 1.51 -26.32
CA ILE A 487 3.49 0.26 -27.04
C ILE A 487 3.50 0.59 -28.53
N ARG A 488 4.38 -0.06 -29.32
CA ARG A 488 4.38 0.08 -30.78
C ARG A 488 3.15 -0.62 -31.34
N THR A 489 2.52 0.01 -32.31
CA THR A 489 1.27 -0.44 -32.93
C THR A 489 1.42 -0.60 -34.46
N ASP A 490 2.64 -0.65 -34.96
CA ASP A 490 2.98 -0.90 -36.33
C ASP A 490 2.82 -2.38 -36.75
N ASP A 491 2.74 -3.28 -35.79
CA ASP A 491 2.47 -4.69 -36.02
C ASP A 491 0.94 -4.96 -35.95
N PRO A 492 0.36 -5.63 -36.96
CA PRO A 492 -1.07 -5.94 -37.02
C PRO A 492 -1.54 -6.86 -35.88
N ALA A 493 -0.63 -7.55 -35.19
CA ALA A 493 -0.96 -8.32 -33.98
C ALA A 493 -1.21 -7.43 -32.75
N VAL A 494 -0.86 -6.15 -32.80
CA VAL A 494 -1.03 -5.21 -31.69
C VAL A 494 -2.22 -4.30 -31.96
N LEU A 495 -3.28 -4.47 -31.20
CA LEU A 495 -4.46 -3.60 -31.26
C LEU A 495 -4.33 -2.48 -30.22
N PRO A 496 -4.24 -1.22 -30.62
CA PRO A 496 -4.26 -0.11 -29.67
C PRO A 496 -5.63 -0.05 -28.97
N LEU A 497 -5.63 0.25 -27.68
CA LEU A 497 -6.84 0.43 -26.87
C LEU A 497 -6.94 1.88 -26.38
N PHE A 498 -5.82 2.42 -25.90
CA PHE A 498 -5.72 3.81 -25.49
C PHE A 498 -4.38 4.40 -25.85
N GLU A 499 -4.43 5.66 -26.23
CA GLU A 499 -3.27 6.49 -26.45
C GLU A 499 -3.23 7.64 -25.43
N LEU A 500 -2.05 8.11 -25.12
CA LEU A 500 -1.81 9.31 -24.35
C LEU A 500 -1.20 10.37 -25.24
N ASN A 501 -1.82 11.52 -25.28
CA ASN A 501 -1.25 12.75 -25.82
C ASN A 501 -0.80 13.63 -24.64
N ASN A 502 0.50 13.93 -24.57
CA ASN A 502 1.09 14.74 -23.50
C ASN A 502 1.29 16.23 -23.90
N GLY A 503 0.72 16.62 -25.02
CA GLY A 503 0.86 17.97 -25.60
C GLY A 503 2.02 18.10 -26.60
N THR A 504 2.98 17.17 -26.62
CA THR A 504 4.12 17.16 -27.55
C THR A 504 4.16 15.92 -28.43
N GLU A 505 3.75 14.79 -27.89
CA GLU A 505 3.71 13.52 -28.62
C GLU A 505 2.47 12.71 -28.21
N GLN A 506 2.09 11.78 -29.08
CA GLN A 506 1.02 10.82 -28.86
C GLN A 506 1.58 9.40 -28.99
N PHE A 507 1.24 8.53 -28.04
CA PHE A 507 1.72 7.16 -28.03
C PHE A 507 0.73 6.22 -27.34
N CYS A 508 0.71 4.96 -27.79
CA CYS A 508 -0.15 3.94 -27.22
C CYS A 508 0.33 3.54 -25.81
N ILE A 509 -0.58 3.53 -24.86
CA ILE A 509 -0.32 3.20 -23.45
C ILE A 509 -1.04 1.92 -23.00
N ALA A 510 -2.02 1.48 -23.78
CA ALA A 510 -2.79 0.28 -23.53
C ALA A 510 -3.09 -0.41 -24.84
N ALA A 511 -2.87 -1.71 -24.89
CA ALA A 511 -3.05 -2.49 -26.11
C ALA A 511 -3.51 -3.92 -25.81
N ALA A 512 -4.03 -4.58 -26.85
CA ALA A 512 -4.29 -6.00 -26.86
C ALA A 512 -3.41 -6.70 -27.90
N PHE A 513 -2.95 -7.89 -27.57
CA PHE A 513 -2.24 -8.78 -28.47
C PHE A 513 -3.22 -9.78 -29.06
N GLN A 514 -3.28 -9.87 -30.37
CA GLN A 514 -4.15 -10.77 -31.09
C GLN A 514 -3.36 -11.82 -31.91
N SER A 515 -3.94 -13.00 -32.02
CA SER A 515 -3.50 -14.04 -32.94
C SER A 515 -4.67 -14.39 -33.85
N GLY A 516 -4.56 -14.04 -35.13
CA GLY A 516 -5.71 -14.03 -36.04
C GLY A 516 -6.79 -13.04 -35.55
N LYS A 517 -8.02 -13.51 -35.40
CA LYS A 517 -9.16 -12.67 -34.91
C LYS A 517 -9.34 -12.68 -33.38
N GLN A 518 -8.49 -13.41 -32.65
CA GLN A 518 -8.68 -13.64 -31.21
C GLN A 518 -7.68 -12.82 -30.38
N ILE A 519 -8.17 -12.08 -29.42
CA ILE A 519 -7.32 -11.43 -28.42
C ILE A 519 -6.81 -12.51 -27.46
N ARG A 520 -5.50 -12.62 -27.34
CA ARG A 520 -4.80 -13.56 -26.44
C ARG A 520 -4.39 -12.92 -25.12
N GLY A 521 -3.95 -11.68 -25.18
CA GLY A 521 -3.57 -10.93 -24.01
C GLY A 521 -3.91 -9.47 -24.17
N ALA A 522 -4.09 -8.76 -23.06
CA ALA A 522 -4.28 -7.32 -23.06
C ALA A 522 -3.59 -6.70 -21.86
N TYR A 523 -3.17 -5.46 -22.01
CA TYR A 523 -2.56 -4.67 -20.97
C TYR A 523 -3.28 -3.33 -20.82
N LEU A 524 -3.62 -3.01 -19.58
CA LEU A 524 -4.15 -1.71 -19.17
C LEU A 524 -3.25 -1.14 -18.06
N PRO A 525 -2.71 0.06 -18.19
CA PRO A 525 -2.08 0.72 -17.06
C PRO A 525 -3.12 1.00 -15.98
N GLN A 526 -2.75 0.77 -14.73
CA GLN A 526 -3.65 0.83 -13.58
C GLN A 526 -4.37 2.19 -13.44
N TYR A 527 -3.70 3.28 -13.77
CA TYR A 527 -4.29 4.62 -13.67
C TYR A 527 -5.47 4.86 -14.65
N LEU A 528 -5.61 4.06 -15.71
CA LEU A 528 -6.79 4.13 -16.60
C LEU A 528 -8.08 3.67 -15.92
N LEU A 529 -7.96 2.90 -14.86
CA LEU A 529 -9.12 2.41 -14.10
C LEU A 529 -9.50 3.31 -12.93
N MET A 530 -8.84 4.42 -12.76
CA MET A 530 -9.20 5.40 -11.74
C MET A 530 -10.52 6.08 -12.12
N PRO A 531 -11.57 6.05 -11.26
CA PRO A 531 -12.91 6.54 -11.60
C PRO A 531 -12.96 7.96 -12.15
N PHE A 532 -12.09 8.81 -11.62
CA PHE A 532 -12.06 10.24 -11.96
C PHE A 532 -11.41 10.57 -13.31
N LEU A 533 -10.81 9.60 -13.99
CA LEU A 533 -10.22 9.84 -15.32
C LEU A 533 -11.27 9.95 -16.40
N PHE A 534 -12.41 9.29 -16.22
CA PHE A 534 -13.42 9.13 -17.27
C PHE A 534 -14.78 9.71 -16.90
N SER A 535 -14.98 10.16 -15.67
CA SER A 535 -16.24 10.73 -15.24
C SER A 535 -16.11 12.24 -15.10
N ASN A 536 -17.00 12.96 -15.77
CA ASN A 536 -17.29 14.35 -15.48
C ASN A 536 -18.19 14.47 -14.25
N ASP A 537 -18.64 13.34 -13.71
CA ASP A 537 -19.48 13.25 -12.54
C ASP A 537 -18.72 13.73 -11.31
N THR A 538 -19.24 14.74 -10.68
CA THR A 538 -18.82 15.23 -9.38
C THR A 538 -19.37 14.38 -8.25
N GLU A 539 -20.27 13.43 -8.55
CA GLU A 539 -20.89 12.56 -7.56
C GLU A 539 -20.10 11.26 -7.39
N MET A 540 -19.79 10.97 -6.15
CA MET A 540 -19.21 9.69 -5.82
C MET A 540 -20.26 8.61 -5.95
N PRO A 541 -20.01 7.65 -6.79
CA PRO A 541 -20.80 6.47 -6.73
C PRO A 541 -20.65 5.88 -5.33
N ASP A 542 -21.75 5.41 -4.76
CA ASP A 542 -21.69 4.52 -3.62
C ASP A 542 -20.66 3.44 -3.96
N TRP A 543 -19.63 3.30 -3.13
CA TRP A 543 -18.56 2.36 -3.40
C TRP A 543 -19.05 0.90 -3.42
N SER A 544 -20.23 0.63 -2.85
CA SER A 544 -20.93 -0.64 -2.95
C SER A 544 -21.54 -0.90 -4.34
N ARG A 545 -21.65 0.15 -5.18
CA ARG A 545 -22.10 0.04 -6.56
C ARG A 545 -20.92 -0.04 -7.51
N PRO A 546 -21.10 -0.54 -8.75
CA PRO A 546 -20.05 -0.50 -9.78
C PRO A 546 -19.67 0.96 -10.06
N VAL A 547 -18.55 1.36 -9.52
CA VAL A 547 -18.08 2.75 -9.52
C VAL A 547 -17.78 3.27 -10.91
N LEU A 548 -17.56 2.41 -11.84
CA LEU A 548 -17.18 2.75 -13.20
C LEU A 548 -18.23 2.30 -14.20
N ASP A 549 -19.49 2.54 -13.91
CA ASP A 549 -20.54 2.07 -14.78
C ASP A 549 -20.33 2.50 -16.24
N SER A 550 -19.95 3.75 -16.48
CA SER A 550 -19.66 4.22 -17.82
C SER A 550 -18.39 3.57 -18.41
N PHE A 551 -17.27 3.59 -17.68
CA PHE A 551 -16.03 2.97 -18.15
C PHE A 551 -16.15 1.46 -18.25
N SER A 552 -16.70 0.82 -17.22
CA SER A 552 -16.85 -0.63 -17.18
C SER A 552 -17.77 -1.13 -18.28
N ARG A 553 -18.90 -0.49 -18.52
CA ARG A 553 -19.85 -0.85 -19.58
C ARG A 553 -19.33 -0.49 -20.96
N THR A 554 -18.68 0.66 -21.09
CA THR A 554 -18.25 1.19 -22.37
C THR A 554 -17.00 0.49 -22.89
N PHE A 555 -16.09 0.12 -22.01
CA PHE A 555 -14.79 -0.43 -22.40
C PHE A 555 -14.49 -1.81 -21.83
N LEU A 556 -14.52 -1.99 -20.50
CA LEU A 556 -14.08 -3.24 -19.88
C LEU A 556 -14.95 -4.42 -20.33
N LEU A 557 -16.26 -4.29 -20.31
CA LEU A 557 -17.15 -5.35 -20.74
C LEU A 557 -16.99 -5.69 -22.22
N PRO A 558 -16.94 -4.73 -23.18
CA PRO A 558 -16.65 -5.02 -24.57
C PRO A 558 -15.30 -5.72 -24.77
N LEU A 559 -14.25 -5.30 -24.05
CA LEU A 559 -12.94 -5.96 -24.10
C LEU A 559 -13.01 -7.39 -23.58
N VAL A 560 -13.58 -7.57 -22.38
CA VAL A 560 -13.72 -8.90 -21.76
C VAL A 560 -14.53 -9.84 -22.63
N ARG A 561 -15.66 -9.40 -23.19
CA ARG A 561 -16.48 -10.20 -24.12
C ARG A 561 -15.71 -10.61 -25.37
N ARG A 562 -14.80 -9.79 -25.87
CA ARG A 562 -13.92 -10.17 -26.99
C ARG A 562 -12.78 -11.09 -26.59
N MET A 563 -12.44 -11.11 -25.31
CA MET A 563 -11.42 -11.99 -24.76
C MET A 563 -11.97 -13.35 -24.33
N ILE A 564 -13.27 -13.49 -24.15
CA ILE A 564 -13.90 -14.79 -23.86
C ILE A 564 -14.23 -15.48 -25.17
N PRO A 565 -14.00 -16.82 -25.30
CA PRO A 565 -14.29 -17.57 -26.52
C PRO A 565 -15.77 -17.64 -26.83
#